data_5f44d80122af85ffd985abb3a3d80c40
#
_entry.id   5f44d80122af85ffd985abb3a3d80c40
#
_cell.length_a   1.000
_cell.length_b   1.000
_cell.length_c   1.000
_cell.angle_alpha   90.00
_cell.angle_beta   90.00
_cell.angle_gamma   90.00
#
_symmetry.space_group_name_H-M   'P 1'
#
loop_
_entity.id
_entity.type
_entity.pdbx_description
1 polymer ?
#
loop_
_entity_poly.entity_id
_entity_poly.type
_entity_poly.pdbx_seq_one_letter_code
_entity_poly.pdbx_strand_id
1 'polypeptide(L)'
;MSQFIDFTLPSTVPGRTLHGFRCVPEGQVRAVLQLSHGMVEYIDRYRPLAEYLADRGILVTGHDHLGHGASIRTKEDYGYFAEPDGNRAVLADLHAVTVLTIIEGNAELLAEDE
;
A
#
# COMPACT_ATOMS: atom_id res chain seq x y z
N MET A 1 -13.97 -4.04 -15.39
CA MET A 1 -13.34 -4.79 -14.29
C MET A 1 -12.12 -4.04 -13.79
N SER A 2 -11.92 -4.05 -12.47
CA SER A 2 -10.75 -3.42 -11.88
C SER A 2 -9.49 -4.26 -12.17
N GLN A 3 -8.33 -3.62 -12.03
CA GLN A 3 -7.06 -4.27 -12.28
C GLN A 3 -6.14 -4.12 -11.07
N PHE A 4 -5.57 -5.24 -10.62
CA PHE A 4 -4.56 -5.23 -9.58
C PHE A 4 -3.18 -4.98 -10.19
N ILE A 5 -2.44 -4.08 -9.55
CA ILE A 5 -1.05 -3.78 -9.90
C ILE A 5 -0.23 -3.97 -8.63
N ASP A 6 0.61 -4.98 -8.62
CA ASP A 6 1.52 -5.21 -7.51
C ASP A 6 2.72 -4.28 -7.65
N PHE A 7 3.23 -3.79 -6.51
CA PHE A 7 4.40 -2.93 -6.52
C PHE A 7 5.33 -3.26 -5.36
N THR A 8 6.57 -2.87 -5.52
CA THR A 8 7.54 -2.87 -4.43
C THR A 8 8.19 -1.50 -4.38
N LEU A 9 8.62 -1.09 -3.19
CA LEU A 9 9.40 0.12 -3.03
C LEU A 9 10.32 -0.05 -1.83
N PRO A 10 11.46 0.67 -1.82
CA PRO A 10 12.34 0.63 -0.66
C PRO A 10 11.64 1.21 0.56
N SER A 11 11.79 0.52 1.69
CA SER A 11 11.39 1.08 2.97
C SER A 11 12.28 2.27 3.30
N THR A 12 11.80 3.13 4.20
CA THR A 12 12.64 4.18 4.80
C THR A 12 13.74 3.57 5.67
N VAL A 13 13.61 2.29 6.02
CA VAL A 13 14.66 1.54 6.72
C VAL A 13 15.60 0.96 5.66
N PRO A 14 16.91 1.30 5.69
CA PRO A 14 17.86 0.79 4.70
C PRO A 14 17.86 -0.74 4.60
N GLY A 15 17.91 -1.25 3.39
CA GLY A 15 17.99 -2.70 3.14
C GLY A 15 16.67 -3.43 3.26
N ARG A 16 15.57 -2.73 3.53
CA ARG A 16 14.23 -3.33 3.63
C ARG A 16 13.40 -2.91 2.43
N THR A 17 12.53 -3.80 1.99
CA THR A 17 11.65 -3.56 0.85
C THR A 17 10.20 -3.78 1.27
N LEU A 18 9.34 -2.87 0.83
CA LEU A 18 7.90 -2.99 1.04
C LEU A 18 7.25 -3.61 -0.18
N HIS A 19 6.23 -4.41 0.05
CA HIS A 19 5.40 -5.00 -1.00
C HIS A 19 3.96 -4.53 -0.81
N GLY A 20 3.31 -4.14 -1.90
CA GLY A 20 1.93 -3.68 -1.84
C GLY A 20 1.19 -3.89 -3.15
N PHE A 21 -0.04 -3.38 -3.19
CA PHE A 21 -0.82 -3.40 -4.41
C PHE A 21 -1.66 -2.13 -4.56
N ARG A 22 -2.03 -1.86 -5.80
CA ARG A 22 -3.12 -0.94 -6.13
C ARG A 22 -4.18 -1.73 -6.87
N CYS A 23 -5.45 -1.46 -6.57
CA CYS A 23 -6.56 -1.96 -7.36
C CYS A 23 -7.17 -0.76 -8.07
N VAL A 24 -7.04 -0.73 -9.39
CA VAL A 24 -7.35 0.45 -10.20
C VAL A 24 -8.71 0.26 -10.87
N PRO A 25 -9.64 1.24 -10.73
CA PRO A 25 -10.90 1.19 -11.43
C PRO A 25 -10.71 1.16 -12.94
N GLU A 26 -11.65 0.52 -13.64
CA GLU A 26 -11.62 0.47 -15.09
C GLU A 26 -11.90 1.84 -15.72
N GLY A 27 -12.79 2.60 -15.10
CA GLY A 27 -13.17 3.91 -15.59
C GLY A 27 -12.57 5.04 -14.76
N GLN A 28 -13.34 6.10 -14.61
CA GLN A 28 -12.89 7.27 -13.85
C GLN A 28 -12.67 6.92 -12.39
N VAL A 29 -11.57 7.40 -11.82
CA VAL A 29 -11.30 7.27 -10.40
C VAL A 29 -12.04 8.39 -9.66
N ARG A 30 -12.94 8.00 -8.78
CA ARG A 30 -13.80 8.95 -8.06
C ARG A 30 -13.26 9.25 -6.66
N ALA A 31 -12.51 8.34 -6.09
CA ALA A 31 -11.93 8.49 -4.74
C ALA A 31 -10.75 7.54 -4.61
N VAL A 32 -9.95 7.76 -3.58
CA VAL A 32 -8.80 6.92 -3.27
C VAL A 32 -8.90 6.48 -1.81
N LEU A 33 -8.69 5.19 -1.57
CA LEU A 33 -8.63 4.63 -0.23
C LEU A 33 -7.28 3.95 -0.04
N GLN A 34 -6.54 4.36 0.97
CA GLN A 34 -5.31 3.67 1.36
C GLN A 34 -5.60 2.83 2.60
N LEU A 35 -5.27 1.53 2.50
CA LEU A 35 -5.47 0.58 3.59
C LEU A 35 -4.21 0.45 4.43
N SER A 36 -4.39 0.39 5.74
CA SER A 36 -3.34 0.09 6.70
C SER A 36 -3.79 -1.12 7.50
N HIS A 37 -3.13 -2.27 7.29
CA HIS A 37 -3.55 -3.49 7.99
C HIS A 37 -3.10 -3.48 9.46
N GLY A 38 -3.72 -4.37 10.25
CA GLY A 38 -3.40 -4.48 11.67
C GLY A 38 -2.20 -5.39 11.93
N MET A 39 -1.86 -5.55 13.21
CA MET A 39 -0.79 -6.44 13.62
C MET A 39 -1.11 -7.88 13.22
N VAL A 40 -0.07 -8.59 12.76
CA VAL A 40 -0.15 -10.00 12.35
C VAL A 40 -1.14 -10.21 11.20
N GLU A 41 -1.40 -9.16 10.44
CA GLU A 41 -2.19 -9.23 9.21
C GLU A 41 -1.28 -9.10 7.99
N TYR A 42 -1.87 -9.04 6.81
CA TYR A 42 -1.16 -8.80 5.56
C TYR A 42 -2.12 -8.15 4.58
N ILE A 43 -1.56 -7.40 3.64
CA ILE A 43 -2.39 -6.54 2.78
C ILE A 43 -3.24 -7.36 1.78
N ASP A 44 -2.75 -8.51 1.34
CA ASP A 44 -3.49 -9.33 0.37
C ASP A 44 -4.83 -9.83 0.91
N ARG A 45 -4.98 -9.87 2.24
CA ARG A 45 -6.25 -10.21 2.88
C ARG A 45 -7.39 -9.29 2.43
N TYR A 46 -7.05 -8.07 2.02
CA TYR A 46 -8.03 -7.05 1.66
C TYR A 46 -8.31 -6.97 0.17
N ARG A 47 -7.75 -7.89 -0.65
CA ARG A 47 -7.98 -7.87 -2.10
C ARG A 47 -9.46 -7.97 -2.48
N PRO A 48 -10.28 -8.83 -1.85
CA PRO A 48 -11.71 -8.87 -2.19
C PRO A 48 -12.40 -7.54 -1.92
N LEU A 49 -12.11 -6.88 -0.80
CA LEU A 49 -12.66 -5.55 -0.51
C LEU A 49 -12.17 -4.53 -1.53
N ALA A 50 -10.89 -4.57 -1.88
CA ALA A 50 -10.32 -3.65 -2.85
C ALA A 50 -10.99 -3.78 -4.21
N GLU A 51 -11.22 -5.00 -4.66
CA GLU A 51 -11.89 -5.24 -5.93
C GLU A 51 -13.34 -4.72 -5.91
N TYR A 52 -14.05 -4.98 -4.81
CA TYR A 52 -15.42 -4.48 -4.64
C TYR A 52 -15.48 -2.97 -4.77
N LEU A 53 -14.57 -2.27 -4.10
CA LEU A 53 -14.54 -0.80 -4.10
C LEU A 53 -14.05 -0.25 -5.45
N ALA A 54 -13.04 -0.89 -6.05
CA ALA A 54 -12.51 -0.45 -7.33
C ALA A 54 -13.55 -0.58 -8.45
N ASP A 55 -14.38 -1.62 -8.40
CA ASP A 55 -15.48 -1.77 -9.36
C ASP A 55 -16.50 -0.64 -9.25
N ARG A 56 -16.45 0.14 -8.17
CA ARG A 56 -17.33 1.28 -7.94
C ARG A 56 -16.60 2.62 -8.05
N GLY A 57 -15.41 2.62 -8.64
CA GLY A 57 -14.68 3.84 -8.94
C GLY A 57 -13.73 4.31 -7.85
N ILE A 58 -13.46 3.49 -6.85
CA ILE A 58 -12.53 3.85 -5.77
C ILE A 58 -11.20 3.12 -6.00
N LEU A 59 -10.13 3.88 -6.22
CA LEU A 59 -8.80 3.29 -6.29
C LEU A 59 -8.38 2.90 -4.87
N VAL A 60 -7.98 1.63 -4.69
CA VAL A 60 -7.56 1.13 -3.39
C VAL A 60 -6.08 0.79 -3.46
N THR A 61 -5.32 1.25 -2.48
CA THR A 61 -3.90 0.96 -2.38
C THR A 61 -3.57 0.53 -0.96
N GLY A 62 -2.52 -0.24 -0.82
CA GLY A 62 -2.02 -0.65 0.48
C GLY A 62 -0.74 -1.44 0.33
N HIS A 63 -0.07 -1.63 1.45
CA HIS A 63 1.19 -2.38 1.47
C HIS A 63 1.28 -3.19 2.76
N ASP A 64 2.15 -4.20 2.72
CA ASP A 64 2.52 -4.92 3.93
C ASP A 64 3.49 -4.06 4.74
N HIS A 65 3.15 -3.80 6.01
CA HIS A 65 4.07 -3.12 6.92
C HIS A 65 5.34 -3.96 7.09
N LEU A 66 6.43 -3.33 7.47
CA LEU A 66 7.65 -4.05 7.80
C LEU A 66 7.34 -5.22 8.74
N GLY A 67 7.92 -6.37 8.46
CA GLY A 67 7.71 -7.58 9.26
C GLY A 67 6.40 -8.28 9.03
N HIS A 68 5.65 -7.90 7.99
CA HIS A 68 4.34 -8.49 7.68
C HIS A 68 4.26 -8.89 6.21
N GLY A 69 3.44 -9.91 5.93
CA GLY A 69 3.20 -10.36 4.57
C GLY A 69 4.47 -10.62 3.79
N ALA A 70 4.61 -9.96 2.65
CA ALA A 70 5.79 -10.09 1.79
C ALA A 70 6.88 -9.05 2.08
N SER A 71 6.67 -8.14 3.06
CA SER A 71 7.66 -7.14 3.45
C SER A 71 8.60 -7.67 4.53
N ILE A 72 9.11 -8.87 4.31
CA ILE A 72 10.05 -9.53 5.22
C ILE A 72 11.29 -9.96 4.43
N ARG A 73 12.41 -10.13 5.14
CA ARG A 73 13.63 -10.70 4.58
C ARG A 73 13.70 -12.19 4.84
N THR A 74 13.38 -12.58 6.07
CA THR A 74 13.36 -13.97 6.53
C THR A 74 12.19 -14.15 7.49
N LYS A 75 11.94 -15.40 7.89
CA LYS A 75 10.86 -15.70 8.85
C LYS A 75 11.04 -15.03 10.19
N GLU A 76 12.27 -14.71 10.56
CA GLU A 76 12.56 -14.04 11.83
C GLU A 76 12.02 -12.60 11.86
N ASP A 77 11.75 -12.02 10.70
CA ASP A 77 11.21 -10.66 10.61
C ASP A 77 9.72 -10.57 10.95
N TYR A 78 9.00 -11.68 11.01
CA TYR A 78 7.55 -11.62 11.24
C TYR A 78 7.22 -10.92 12.56
N GLY A 79 6.36 -9.89 12.46
CA GLY A 79 5.94 -9.09 13.58
C GLY A 79 6.96 -8.07 14.06
N TYR A 80 8.09 -7.96 13.36
CA TYR A 80 9.18 -7.07 13.74
C TYR A 80 9.28 -5.92 12.74
N PHE A 81 9.15 -4.69 13.21
CA PHE A 81 9.27 -3.53 12.33
C PHE A 81 10.74 -3.19 12.04
N ALA A 82 11.41 -2.62 13.02
CA ALA A 82 12.81 -2.20 12.89
C ALA A 82 13.34 -1.67 14.21
N GLU A 83 14.65 -1.51 14.27
CA GLU A 83 15.33 -0.80 15.36
C GLU A 83 16.32 0.20 14.77
N PRO A 84 16.46 1.40 15.37
CA PRO A 84 15.58 1.97 16.38
C PRO A 84 14.30 2.55 15.75
N ASP A 85 13.35 2.94 16.58
CA ASP A 85 12.16 3.69 16.16
C ASP A 85 11.29 2.96 15.11
N GLY A 86 10.98 1.68 15.36
CA GLY A 86 10.14 0.90 14.44
C GLY A 86 8.80 1.54 14.13
N ASN A 87 8.15 2.14 15.13
CA ASN A 87 6.87 2.81 14.91
C ASN A 87 6.99 3.99 13.95
N ARG A 88 8.05 4.77 14.08
CA ARG A 88 8.30 5.90 13.19
C ARG A 88 8.55 5.40 11.76
N ALA A 89 9.30 4.31 11.62
CA ALA A 89 9.58 3.72 10.31
C ALA A 89 8.29 3.28 9.63
N VAL A 90 7.38 2.64 10.37
CA VAL A 90 6.09 2.19 9.80
C VAL A 90 5.27 3.38 9.33
N LEU A 91 5.22 4.46 10.10
CA LEU A 91 4.49 5.67 9.70
C LEU A 91 5.13 6.34 8.49
N ALA A 92 6.46 6.40 8.44
CA ALA A 92 7.17 6.97 7.30
C ALA A 92 6.95 6.15 6.04
N ASP A 93 6.93 4.82 6.16
CA ASP A 93 6.66 3.92 5.05
C ASP A 93 5.22 4.11 4.54
N LEU A 94 4.26 4.25 5.44
CA LEU A 94 2.87 4.51 5.08
C LEU A 94 2.76 5.80 4.27
N HIS A 95 3.45 6.85 4.71
CA HIS A 95 3.49 8.12 4.00
C HIS A 95 4.13 7.96 2.61
N ALA A 96 5.20 7.19 2.51
CA ALA A 96 5.87 6.96 1.24
C ALA A 96 4.94 6.29 0.23
N VAL A 97 4.13 5.34 0.66
CA VAL A 97 3.14 4.68 -0.19
C VAL A 97 2.05 5.66 -0.61
N THR A 98 1.65 6.56 0.29
CA THR A 98 0.69 7.62 -0.05
C THR A 98 1.24 8.49 -1.18
N VAL A 99 2.48 8.94 -1.07
CA VAL A 99 3.12 9.78 -2.09
C VAL A 99 3.22 9.03 -3.42
N LEU A 100 3.66 7.78 -3.40
CA LEU A 100 3.75 6.96 -4.61
C LEU A 100 2.38 6.85 -5.30
N THR A 101 1.34 6.60 -4.51
CA THR A 101 -0.01 6.44 -5.04
C THR A 101 -0.50 7.73 -5.69
N ILE A 102 -0.24 8.87 -5.06
CA ILE A 102 -0.62 10.18 -5.61
C ILE A 102 0.09 10.42 -6.94
N ILE A 103 1.40 10.19 -6.99
CA ILE A 103 2.19 10.50 -8.18
C ILE A 103 1.87 9.57 -9.34
N GLU A 104 1.80 8.27 -9.10
CA GLU A 104 1.70 7.27 -10.17
C GLU A 104 0.29 6.81 -10.45
N GLY A 105 -0.58 6.81 -9.43
CA GLY A 105 -1.91 6.23 -9.56
C GLY A 105 -3.03 7.23 -9.71
N ASN A 106 -2.83 8.50 -9.40
CA ASN A 106 -3.92 9.47 -9.29
C ASN A 106 -3.64 10.81 -9.94
N ALA A 107 -2.67 10.86 -10.87
CA ALA A 107 -2.32 12.13 -11.51
C ALA A 107 -3.53 12.79 -12.16
N GLU A 108 -4.40 12.01 -12.79
CA GLU A 108 -5.59 12.53 -13.44
C GLU A 108 -6.59 13.08 -12.44
N LEU A 109 -6.81 12.37 -11.33
CA LEU A 109 -7.74 12.84 -10.30
C LEU A 109 -7.26 14.16 -9.69
N LEU A 110 -5.96 14.26 -9.42
CA LEU A 110 -5.38 15.50 -8.89
C LEU A 110 -5.48 16.64 -9.89
N ALA A 111 -5.27 16.36 -11.17
CA ALA A 111 -5.36 17.36 -12.20
C ALA A 111 -6.78 17.93 -12.31
N GLU A 112 -7.81 17.12 -12.12
CA GLU A 112 -9.19 17.57 -12.17
C GLU A 112 -9.56 18.48 -11.00
N ASP A 113 -8.89 18.32 -9.87
CA ASP A 113 -9.14 19.12 -8.67
C ASP A 113 -8.44 20.47 -8.69
N GLU A 114 -7.57 20.69 -9.64
CA GLU A 114 -6.91 21.99 -9.84
C GLU A 114 -7.81 22.94 -10.68
#